data_022cd5206acc3864fd9f180caddc083a
#
_entry.id   022cd5206acc3864fd9f180caddc083a
#
_cell.length_a   1.000
_cell.length_b   1.000
_cell.length_c   1.000
_cell.angle_alpha   90.00
_cell.angle_beta   90.00
_cell.angle_gamma   90.00
#
_symmetry.space_group_name_H-M   'P 1'
#
loop_
_entity.id
_entity.type
_entity.pdbx_description
1 polymer ?
#
loop_
_entity_poly.entity_id
_entity_poly.type
_entity_poly.pdbx_seq_one_letter_code
_entity_poly.pdbx_strand_id
1 'polypeptide(L)'
;MGIEIMRIQARLFAILAGLCVAAPAAADEAGFLQPLSGNWTGTGKVTRKIGSSPINVSCKFNINAPGASISMRGNCRGLLVINRAISADLTARGTRYSGTYVGPSGAPSQLSGSRQGDVINLAVRWARLINGDRNANMTISKRGNSQLSIQTVDRDPASGKTVVTSEISLRRL
;
A
#
# COMPACT_ATOMS: atom_id res chain seq x y z
N MET A 1 51.29 -34.35 61.66
CA MET A 1 51.62 -34.32 60.21
C MET A 1 50.27 -34.42 59.48
N GLY A 2 49.61 -33.32 59.30
CA GLY A 2 48.26 -33.16 58.73
C GLY A 2 48.32 -32.81 57.28
N ILE A 3 47.57 -33.52 56.47
CA ILE A 3 47.39 -33.22 55.03
C ILE A 3 46.02 -32.55 54.89
N GLU A 4 46.05 -31.25 54.54
CA GLU A 4 44.83 -30.52 54.22
C GLU A 4 44.37 -30.85 52.78
N ILE A 5 43.14 -31.31 52.68
CA ILE A 5 42.46 -31.59 51.41
C ILE A 5 41.74 -30.31 50.99
N MET A 6 42.30 -29.63 49.97
CA MET A 6 41.75 -28.42 49.36
C MET A 6 40.52 -28.78 48.49
N ARG A 7 39.33 -28.40 48.95
CA ARG A 7 38.07 -28.57 48.20
C ARG A 7 37.95 -27.47 47.15
N ILE A 8 38.09 -27.81 45.87
CA ILE A 8 37.81 -26.96 44.73
C ILE A 8 36.29 -26.97 44.49
N GLN A 9 35.64 -25.87 44.82
CA GLN A 9 34.22 -25.64 44.45
C GLN A 9 34.15 -25.12 43.01
N ALA A 10 33.74 -25.98 42.09
CA ALA A 10 33.42 -25.58 40.72
C ALA A 10 32.07 -24.86 40.73
N ARG A 11 32.05 -23.54 40.47
CA ARG A 11 30.83 -22.77 40.26
C ARG A 11 30.39 -22.93 38.80
N LEU A 12 29.34 -23.70 38.56
CA LEU A 12 28.65 -23.72 37.28
C LEU A 12 27.90 -22.38 37.09
N PHE A 13 28.39 -21.55 36.19
CA PHE A 13 27.61 -20.42 35.65
C PHE A 13 26.67 -20.96 34.59
N ALA A 14 25.38 -21.08 34.91
CA ALA A 14 24.34 -21.32 33.92
C ALA A 14 24.09 -20.02 33.10
N ILE A 15 24.59 -19.99 31.87
CA ILE A 15 24.27 -18.90 30.90
C ILE A 15 22.88 -19.17 30.35
N LEU A 16 21.91 -18.42 30.84
CA LEU A 16 20.55 -18.38 30.27
C LEU A 16 20.60 -17.58 28.98
N ALA A 17 20.75 -18.26 27.85
CA ALA A 17 20.64 -17.63 26.53
C ALA A 17 19.15 -17.30 26.27
N GLY A 18 18.78 -16.04 26.47
CA GLY A 18 17.45 -15.56 26.10
C GLY A 18 17.27 -15.61 24.59
N LEU A 19 16.42 -16.52 24.08
CA LEU A 19 15.94 -16.49 22.70
C LEU A 19 15.02 -15.26 22.54
N CYS A 20 15.53 -14.16 21.97
CA CYS A 20 14.70 -13.11 21.43
C CYS A 20 13.98 -13.67 20.18
N VAL A 21 12.72 -14.08 20.33
CA VAL A 21 11.87 -14.43 19.20
C VAL A 21 11.43 -13.12 18.55
N ALA A 22 12.12 -12.71 17.49
CA ALA A 22 11.67 -11.64 16.63
C ALA A 22 10.37 -12.11 15.94
N ALA A 23 9.23 -11.53 16.32
CA ALA A 23 7.96 -11.77 15.60
C ALA A 23 8.14 -11.38 14.12
N PRO A 24 7.72 -12.21 13.17
CA PRO A 24 7.94 -11.94 11.76
C PRO A 24 7.14 -10.69 11.35
N ALA A 25 7.81 -9.72 10.74
CA ALA A 25 7.22 -8.50 10.21
C ALA A 25 6.05 -8.73 9.22
N ALA A 26 5.90 -9.95 8.72
CA ALA A 26 4.78 -10.37 7.87
C ALA A 26 3.44 -10.46 8.63
N ALA A 27 3.45 -10.75 9.94
CA ALA A 27 2.23 -10.80 10.74
C ALA A 27 1.64 -9.42 11.00
N ASP A 28 2.47 -8.38 11.10
CA ASP A 28 2.05 -6.99 11.26
C ASP A 28 1.33 -6.47 9.99
N GLU A 29 1.84 -6.79 8.80
CA GLU A 29 1.21 -6.39 7.54
C GLU A 29 -0.09 -7.14 7.26
N ALA A 30 -0.19 -8.41 7.62
CA ALA A 30 -1.44 -9.15 7.54
C ALA A 30 -2.52 -8.52 8.43
N GLY A 31 -2.18 -8.14 9.66
CA GLY A 31 -3.07 -7.43 10.58
C GLY A 31 -3.51 -6.06 10.07
N PHE A 32 -2.63 -5.35 9.36
CA PHE A 32 -2.95 -4.07 8.73
C PHE A 32 -3.87 -4.23 7.50
N LEU A 33 -3.61 -5.22 6.63
CA LEU A 33 -4.31 -5.41 5.36
C LEU A 33 -5.65 -6.14 5.51
N GLN A 34 -5.74 -7.16 6.35
CA GLN A 34 -6.94 -8.00 6.52
C GLN A 34 -8.22 -7.19 6.76
N PRO A 35 -8.22 -6.15 7.62
CA PRO A 35 -9.41 -5.30 7.80
C PRO A 35 -9.86 -4.55 6.55
N LEU A 36 -9.07 -4.48 5.49
CA LEU A 36 -9.44 -3.83 4.23
C LEU A 36 -10.28 -4.74 3.32
N SER A 37 -10.33 -6.06 3.57
CA SER A 37 -11.14 -6.99 2.77
C SER A 37 -12.61 -6.63 2.83
N GLY A 38 -13.31 -6.71 1.69
CA GLY A 38 -14.73 -6.47 1.58
C GLY A 38 -15.12 -5.58 0.40
N ASN A 39 -16.37 -5.12 0.40
CA ASN A 39 -16.90 -4.26 -0.65
C ASN A 39 -16.81 -2.80 -0.24
N TRP A 40 -16.41 -1.98 -1.18
CA TRP A 40 -16.16 -0.56 -1.01
C TRP A 40 -16.86 0.26 -2.08
N THR A 41 -17.37 1.42 -1.71
CA THR A 41 -17.95 2.38 -2.64
C THR A 41 -17.46 3.78 -2.31
N GLY A 42 -17.38 4.64 -3.31
CA GLY A 42 -16.99 6.02 -3.06
C GLY A 42 -17.00 6.88 -4.30
N THR A 43 -16.53 8.09 -4.12
CA THR A 43 -16.48 9.12 -5.15
C THR A 43 -15.12 9.78 -5.17
N GLY A 44 -14.82 10.46 -6.25
CA GLY A 44 -13.57 11.20 -6.38
C GLY A 44 -13.53 12.08 -7.61
N LYS A 45 -12.34 12.65 -7.83
CA LYS A 45 -12.02 13.46 -9.00
C LYS A 45 -10.79 12.88 -9.68
N VAL A 46 -10.81 12.83 -11.01
CA VAL A 46 -9.68 12.37 -11.83
C VAL A 46 -9.43 13.36 -12.95
N THR A 47 -8.19 13.79 -13.07
CA THR A 47 -7.71 14.66 -14.15
C THR A 47 -6.91 13.83 -15.14
N ARG A 48 -7.38 13.66 -16.36
CA ARG A 48 -6.72 12.79 -17.36
C ARG A 48 -5.43 13.38 -17.93
N LYS A 49 -5.36 14.71 -17.99
CA LYS A 49 -4.20 15.48 -18.44
C LYS A 49 -4.10 16.73 -17.57
N ILE A 50 -2.92 17.03 -17.08
CA ILE A 50 -2.68 18.26 -16.32
C ILE A 50 -3.14 19.46 -17.15
N GLY A 51 -3.87 20.38 -16.50
CA GLY A 51 -4.50 21.54 -17.17
C GLY A 51 -5.91 21.28 -17.72
N SER A 52 -6.39 20.02 -17.76
CA SER A 52 -7.78 19.73 -18.12
C SER A 52 -8.71 19.76 -16.91
N SER A 53 -10.00 19.98 -17.14
CA SER A 53 -11.02 19.95 -16.08
C SER A 53 -11.10 18.55 -15.44
N PRO A 54 -11.19 18.47 -14.10
CA PRO A 54 -11.38 17.22 -13.40
C PRO A 54 -12.72 16.55 -13.74
N ILE A 55 -12.72 15.23 -13.80
CA ILE A 55 -13.91 14.41 -14.01
C ILE A 55 -14.32 13.83 -12.66
N ASN A 56 -15.57 14.05 -12.25
CA ASN A 56 -16.14 13.39 -11.10
C ASN A 56 -16.37 11.91 -11.43
N VAL A 57 -15.97 11.03 -10.51
CA VAL A 57 -16.12 9.59 -10.66
C VAL A 57 -16.82 8.99 -9.45
N SER A 58 -17.58 7.92 -9.70
CA SER A 58 -18.14 7.04 -8.67
C SER A 58 -17.55 5.66 -8.84
N CYS A 59 -16.99 5.11 -7.78
CA CYS A 59 -16.25 3.85 -7.82
C CYS A 59 -16.88 2.79 -6.91
N LYS A 60 -16.78 1.54 -7.33
CA LYS A 60 -17.10 0.35 -6.52
C LYS A 60 -15.96 -0.63 -6.65
N PHE A 61 -15.48 -1.14 -5.52
CA PHE A 61 -14.37 -2.09 -5.45
C PHE A 61 -14.71 -3.26 -4.54
N ASN A 62 -14.21 -4.42 -4.90
CA ASN A 62 -14.02 -5.54 -4.00
C ASN A 62 -12.54 -5.64 -3.67
N ILE A 63 -12.22 -5.71 -2.38
CA ILE A 63 -10.86 -5.88 -1.87
C ILE A 63 -10.76 -7.24 -1.21
N ASN A 64 -9.74 -8.00 -1.55
CA ASN A 64 -9.37 -9.25 -0.92
C ASN A 64 -7.93 -9.14 -0.41
N ALA A 65 -7.71 -9.39 0.88
CA ALA A 65 -6.41 -9.24 1.52
C ALA A 65 -6.03 -10.52 2.30
N PRO A 66 -5.57 -11.57 1.61
CA PRO A 66 -5.07 -12.78 2.25
C PRO A 66 -3.64 -12.56 2.74
N GLY A 67 -3.45 -12.53 4.07
CA GLY A 67 -2.12 -12.37 4.68
C GLY A 67 -1.46 -11.04 4.30
N ALA A 68 -0.22 -11.09 3.85
CA ALA A 68 0.58 -9.93 3.46
C ALA A 68 0.36 -9.48 2.00
N SER A 69 -0.77 -9.83 1.40
CA SER A 69 -1.12 -9.44 0.03
C SER A 69 -2.49 -8.78 0.00
N ILE A 70 -2.69 -7.87 -0.94
CA ILE A 70 -3.98 -7.22 -1.18
C ILE A 70 -4.26 -7.15 -2.68
N SER A 71 -5.48 -7.49 -3.05
CA SER A 71 -6.00 -7.44 -4.40
C SER A 71 -7.25 -6.57 -4.41
N MET A 72 -7.29 -5.57 -5.25
CA MET A 72 -8.42 -4.68 -5.46
C MET A 72 -8.93 -4.83 -6.89
N ARG A 73 -10.23 -5.05 -7.05
CA ARG A 73 -10.91 -5.17 -8.35
C ARG A 73 -12.18 -4.35 -8.33
N GLY A 74 -12.42 -3.58 -9.36
CA GLY A 74 -13.65 -2.80 -9.44
C GLY A 74 -13.76 -1.92 -10.66
N ASN A 75 -14.68 -0.99 -10.57
CA ASN A 75 -15.01 -0.07 -11.66
C ASN A 75 -15.21 1.34 -11.13
N CYS A 76 -14.76 2.32 -11.92
CA CYS A 76 -15.09 3.72 -11.73
C CYS A 76 -15.90 4.22 -12.93
N ARG A 77 -17.03 4.85 -12.64
CA ARG A 77 -17.90 5.49 -13.64
C ARG A 77 -17.69 7.00 -13.59
N GLY A 78 -17.43 7.60 -14.75
CA GLY A 78 -17.35 9.04 -14.95
C GLY A 78 -18.17 9.49 -16.15
N LEU A 79 -18.44 10.77 -16.26
CA LEU A 79 -19.18 11.38 -17.38
C LEU A 79 -20.51 10.64 -17.66
N LEU A 80 -21.22 10.21 -16.61
CA LEU A 80 -22.50 9.50 -16.58
C LEU A 80 -22.50 8.08 -17.20
N VAL A 81 -21.74 7.83 -18.25
CA VAL A 81 -21.83 6.59 -19.04
C VAL A 81 -20.49 5.84 -19.20
N ILE A 82 -19.36 6.48 -18.93
CA ILE A 82 -18.04 5.86 -19.14
C ILE A 82 -17.66 5.04 -17.91
N ASN A 83 -17.71 3.72 -18.04
CA ASN A 83 -17.30 2.77 -17.02
C ASN A 83 -15.89 2.24 -17.35
N ARG A 84 -14.98 2.26 -16.38
CA ARG A 84 -13.61 1.78 -16.53
C ARG A 84 -13.25 0.80 -15.43
N ALA A 85 -12.80 -0.38 -15.83
CA ALA A 85 -12.24 -1.35 -14.90
C ALA A 85 -10.92 -0.86 -14.34
N ILE A 86 -10.76 -1.06 -13.04
CA ILE A 86 -9.55 -0.72 -12.28
C ILE A 86 -9.16 -1.92 -11.45
N SER A 87 -7.88 -2.25 -11.44
CA SER A 87 -7.37 -3.28 -10.54
C SER A 87 -6.00 -2.92 -9.99
N ALA A 88 -5.71 -3.43 -8.80
CA ALA A 88 -4.39 -3.34 -8.20
C ALA A 88 -4.09 -4.62 -7.41
N ASP A 89 -2.85 -5.07 -7.47
CA ASP A 89 -2.32 -6.17 -6.67
C ASP A 89 -1.05 -5.69 -5.99
N LEU A 90 -0.97 -5.84 -4.67
CA LEU A 90 0.21 -5.52 -3.89
C LEU A 90 0.57 -6.70 -3.00
N THR A 91 1.87 -6.90 -2.83
CA THR A 91 2.44 -7.85 -1.87
C THR A 91 3.41 -7.10 -0.97
N ALA A 92 3.32 -7.35 0.32
CA ALA A 92 4.19 -6.77 1.33
C ALA A 92 5.29 -7.76 1.75
N ARG A 93 6.49 -7.22 1.97
CA ARG A 93 7.61 -7.91 2.63
C ARG A 93 8.10 -6.98 3.75
N GLY A 94 7.68 -7.27 4.99
CA GLY A 94 7.69 -6.27 6.03
C GLY A 94 6.88 -5.06 5.56
N THR A 95 7.28 -3.84 5.89
CA THR A 95 6.59 -2.62 5.48
C THR A 95 6.81 -2.22 4.01
N ARG A 96 7.56 -2.98 3.23
CA ARG A 96 7.80 -2.70 1.80
C ARG A 96 6.74 -3.36 0.93
N TYR A 97 6.20 -2.60 0.00
CA TYR A 97 5.17 -3.02 -0.94
C TYR A 97 5.69 -3.01 -2.37
N SER A 98 5.28 -4.01 -3.12
CA SER A 98 5.49 -4.07 -4.57
C SER A 98 4.28 -4.70 -5.25
N GLY A 99 4.02 -4.33 -6.50
CA GLY A 99 2.90 -4.89 -7.24
C GLY A 99 2.58 -4.17 -8.52
N THR A 100 1.32 -4.31 -8.96
CA THR A 100 0.85 -3.77 -10.22
C THR A 100 -0.48 -3.03 -10.05
N TYR A 101 -0.68 -2.06 -10.93
CA TYR A 101 -1.93 -1.33 -11.11
C TYR A 101 -2.33 -1.38 -12.59
N VAL A 102 -3.59 -1.71 -12.85
CA VAL A 102 -4.19 -1.64 -14.17
C VAL A 102 -5.32 -0.63 -14.14
N GLY A 103 -5.08 0.50 -14.77
CA GLY A 103 -6.05 1.59 -14.90
C GLY A 103 -6.86 1.51 -16.19
N PRO A 104 -7.53 2.63 -16.58
CA PRO A 104 -8.42 2.69 -17.74
C PRO A 104 -7.79 2.31 -19.08
N SER A 105 -6.47 2.35 -19.20
CA SER A 105 -5.76 1.97 -20.43
C SER A 105 -5.60 0.47 -20.61
N GLY A 106 -5.89 -0.34 -19.57
CA GLY A 106 -5.69 -1.78 -19.57
C GLY A 106 -4.22 -2.24 -19.46
N ALA A 107 -3.26 -1.32 -19.54
CA ALA A 107 -1.86 -1.67 -19.46
C ALA A 107 -1.35 -1.68 -18.00
N PRO A 108 -0.61 -2.72 -17.56
CA PRO A 108 -0.12 -2.83 -16.20
C PRO A 108 1.02 -1.84 -15.92
N SER A 109 0.87 -1.07 -14.85
CA SER A 109 1.87 -0.16 -14.30
C SER A 109 2.48 -0.77 -13.04
N GLN A 110 3.75 -0.49 -12.76
CA GLN A 110 4.44 -1.01 -11.59
C GLN A 110 4.23 -0.10 -10.38
N LEU A 111 4.06 -0.71 -9.22
CA LEU A 111 3.96 -0.05 -7.93
C LEU A 111 5.08 -0.55 -7.02
N SER A 112 5.74 0.38 -6.31
CA SER A 112 6.73 0.04 -5.28
C SER A 112 6.78 1.11 -4.20
N GLY A 113 6.94 0.71 -2.95
CA GLY A 113 6.99 1.69 -1.86
C GLY A 113 6.96 1.08 -0.48
N SER A 114 6.43 1.82 0.49
CA SER A 114 6.40 1.37 1.88
C SER A 114 5.22 1.95 2.66
N ARG A 115 4.87 1.26 3.75
CA ARG A 115 3.89 1.72 4.73
C ARG A 115 4.57 2.45 5.89
N GLN A 116 3.93 3.52 6.31
CA GLN A 116 4.24 4.24 7.54
C GLN A 116 2.91 4.53 8.26
N GLY A 117 2.72 3.93 9.44
CA GLY A 117 1.45 4.01 10.14
C GLY A 117 0.28 3.49 9.29
N ASP A 118 -0.74 4.32 9.12
CA ASP A 118 -1.93 4.02 8.32
C ASP A 118 -1.82 4.42 6.84
N VAL A 119 -0.62 4.73 6.36
CA VAL A 119 -0.38 5.25 5.01
C VAL A 119 0.61 4.37 4.25
N ILE A 120 0.20 3.90 3.07
CA ILE A 120 1.08 3.26 2.08
C ILE A 120 1.44 4.31 1.03
N ASN A 121 2.73 4.62 0.91
CA ASN A 121 3.27 5.51 -0.12
C ASN A 121 3.93 4.68 -1.21
N LEU A 122 3.50 4.86 -2.45
CA LEU A 122 3.93 4.10 -3.61
C LEU A 122 4.47 5.02 -4.71
N ALA A 123 5.64 4.71 -5.21
CA ALA A 123 6.08 5.18 -6.50
C ALA A 123 5.35 4.37 -7.58
N VAL A 124 4.84 5.07 -8.58
CA VAL A 124 4.15 4.50 -9.74
C VAL A 124 5.04 4.65 -10.95
N ARG A 125 5.24 3.54 -11.68
CA ARG A 125 5.83 3.59 -13.01
C ARG A 125 4.78 3.19 -14.04
N TRP A 126 4.24 4.19 -14.71
CA TRP A 126 3.19 4.02 -15.71
C TRP A 126 3.65 3.14 -16.87
N ALA A 127 2.75 2.30 -17.38
CA ALA A 127 2.98 1.51 -18.59
C ALA A 127 3.21 2.38 -19.84
N ARG A 128 2.69 3.60 -19.84
CA ARG A 128 2.78 4.58 -20.94
C ARG A 128 3.18 5.95 -20.38
N LEU A 129 3.57 6.86 -21.26
CA LEU A 129 3.75 8.28 -20.91
C LEU A 129 2.40 8.87 -20.48
N ILE A 130 2.39 9.48 -19.29
CA ILE A 130 1.26 10.23 -18.73
C ILE A 130 1.81 11.57 -18.29
N ASN A 131 1.20 12.66 -18.73
CA ASN A 131 1.66 14.01 -18.42
C ASN A 131 3.14 14.29 -18.74
N GLY A 132 3.71 13.60 -19.74
CA GLY A 132 5.07 13.83 -20.21
C GLY A 132 6.13 12.84 -19.71
N ASP A 133 5.84 12.06 -18.66
CA ASP A 133 6.75 11.02 -18.18
C ASP A 133 6.03 9.72 -17.78
N ARG A 134 6.72 8.83 -17.07
CA ARG A 134 6.14 7.58 -16.58
C ARG A 134 6.11 7.48 -15.05
N ASN A 135 6.37 8.56 -14.36
CA ASN A 135 6.51 8.53 -12.91
C ASN A 135 5.37 9.30 -12.26
N ALA A 136 4.85 8.74 -11.17
CA ALA A 136 3.89 9.38 -10.30
C ALA A 136 4.08 8.86 -8.88
N ASN A 137 3.41 9.48 -7.91
CA ASN A 137 3.30 8.97 -6.57
C ASN A 137 1.83 8.69 -6.25
N MET A 138 1.58 7.57 -5.60
CA MET A 138 0.27 7.19 -5.12
C MET A 138 0.32 7.00 -3.61
N THR A 139 -0.65 7.57 -2.92
CA THR A 139 -0.81 7.41 -1.48
C THR A 139 -2.14 6.73 -1.20
N ILE A 140 -2.10 5.65 -0.40
CA ILE A 140 -3.28 4.95 0.09
C ILE A 140 -3.32 5.17 1.59
N SER A 141 -4.31 5.90 2.08
CA SER A 141 -4.48 6.22 3.50
C SER A 141 -5.70 5.50 4.06
N LYS A 142 -5.51 4.74 5.13
CA LYS A 142 -6.55 4.07 5.90
C LYS A 142 -6.99 4.98 7.05
N ARG A 143 -8.30 5.12 7.25
CA ARG A 143 -8.89 5.79 8.41
C ARG A 143 -9.83 4.82 9.11
N GLY A 144 -9.33 4.21 10.19
CA GLY A 144 -10.02 3.07 10.82
C GLY A 144 -10.20 1.92 9.82
N ASN A 145 -11.26 1.12 10.00
CA ASN A 145 -11.54 -0.05 9.15
C ASN A 145 -12.61 0.20 8.09
N SER A 146 -13.12 1.43 7.99
CA SER A 146 -14.28 1.76 7.15
C SER A 146 -14.04 2.84 6.10
N GLN A 147 -12.88 3.50 6.11
CA GLN A 147 -12.56 4.57 5.16
C GLN A 147 -11.17 4.37 4.55
N LEU A 148 -11.07 4.59 3.24
CA LEU A 148 -9.84 4.65 2.48
C LEU A 148 -9.81 5.91 1.62
N SER A 149 -8.65 6.53 1.52
CA SER A 149 -8.37 7.58 0.54
C SER A 149 -7.25 7.11 -0.37
N ILE A 150 -7.42 7.27 -1.68
CA ILE A 150 -6.41 6.97 -2.69
C ILE A 150 -6.14 8.25 -3.45
N GLN A 151 -4.91 8.75 -3.37
CA GLN A 151 -4.49 9.95 -4.06
C GLN A 151 -3.33 9.64 -5.00
N THR A 152 -3.36 10.18 -6.20
CA THR A 152 -2.23 10.11 -7.15
C THR A 152 -1.79 11.53 -7.49
N VAL A 153 -0.47 11.74 -7.48
CA VAL A 153 0.15 13.00 -7.84
C VAL A 153 1.16 12.78 -8.94
N ASP A 154 1.11 13.61 -9.95
CA ASP A 154 2.03 13.66 -11.07
C ASP A 154 2.85 14.95 -11.04
N ARG A 155 3.94 14.98 -11.77
CA ARG A 155 4.73 16.18 -11.98
C ARG A 155 4.26 16.89 -13.26
N ASP A 156 3.92 18.16 -13.16
CA ASP A 156 3.63 18.98 -14.33
C ASP A 156 4.94 19.27 -15.09
N PRO A 157 5.08 18.82 -16.35
CA PRO A 157 6.31 19.01 -17.11
C PRO A 157 6.59 20.47 -17.44
N ALA A 158 5.57 21.33 -17.50
CA ALA A 158 5.73 22.73 -17.84
C ALA A 158 6.25 23.55 -16.64
N SER A 159 5.71 23.33 -15.45
CA SER A 159 6.06 24.10 -14.24
C SER A 159 6.99 23.35 -13.29
N GLY A 160 7.17 22.04 -13.46
CA GLY A 160 7.89 21.16 -12.53
C GLY A 160 7.18 20.95 -11.20
N LYS A 161 5.98 21.49 -11.00
CA LYS A 161 5.21 21.36 -9.75
C LYS A 161 4.49 20.03 -9.67
N THR A 162 4.25 19.59 -8.45
CA THR A 162 3.42 18.41 -8.16
C THR A 162 1.94 18.77 -8.23
N VAL A 163 1.14 17.99 -8.97
CA VAL A 163 -0.29 18.19 -9.19
C VAL A 163 -1.05 16.93 -8.80
N VAL A 164 -2.12 17.06 -8.03
CA VAL A 164 -3.06 15.98 -7.75
C VAL A 164 -3.85 15.66 -9.02
N THR A 165 -3.64 14.47 -9.57
CA THR A 165 -4.34 14.00 -10.78
C THR A 165 -5.45 13.01 -10.49
N SER A 166 -5.47 12.40 -9.29
CA SER A 166 -6.58 11.56 -8.81
C SER A 166 -6.72 11.67 -7.31
N GLU A 167 -7.95 11.80 -6.84
CA GLU A 167 -8.29 11.71 -5.43
C GLU A 167 -9.63 10.99 -5.30
N ILE A 168 -9.64 9.83 -4.64
CA ILE A 168 -10.82 8.98 -4.47
C ILE A 168 -10.97 8.65 -3.00
N SER A 169 -12.14 8.93 -2.44
CA SER A 169 -12.53 8.56 -1.09
C SER A 169 -13.50 7.39 -1.13
N LEU A 170 -13.18 6.34 -0.42
CA LEU A 170 -13.95 5.11 -0.35
C LEU A 170 -14.45 4.88 1.08
N ARG A 171 -15.65 4.33 1.20
CA ARG A 171 -16.21 3.79 2.44
C ARG A 171 -16.58 2.32 2.24
N ARG A 172 -16.48 1.55 3.30
CA ARG A 172 -16.92 0.16 3.32
C ARG A 172 -18.45 0.10 3.22
N LEU A 173 -18.97 -0.91 2.53
CA LEU A 173 -20.40 -1.26 2.45
C LEU A 173 -20.78 -2.23 3.57
#